data_d22167f0aef8a963ba7e6f190a092937
#
_entry.id   d22167f0aef8a963ba7e6f190a092937
#
_cell.length_a   1.000
_cell.length_b   1.000
_cell.length_c   1.000
_cell.angle_alpha   90.00
_cell.angle_beta   90.00
_cell.angle_gamma   90.00
#
_symmetry.space_group_name_H-M   'P 1'
#
loop_
_entity.id
_entity.type
_entity.pdbx_description
1 polymer ?
#
loop_
_entity_poly.entity_id
_entity_poly.type
_entity_poly.pdbx_seq_one_letter_code
_entity_poly.pdbx_strand_id
1 'polypeptide(L)'
;MSANELKIKDVAEQTGIAAGTIRMWEQRHGFPKPERTPSGYRLYSTEDVEALRRVQAYRHRGLSVPAAIERAVKRGNASDRPSIYAAVSSLPDVKPQVLRKSTLMAISRAIEHEALAQAAAPVLVGAFQHEGFYRAVEPRYRELAARSDAAVVFADFPAERRPEGGPVEIPVAPEDALGNEWAVVVDAPGYAACLLAWEQPGVTEPDEDPDLDRRFEAIWTVDPVATRRAAEAGAALAGRADPELGAELDAVLAGRPLAIEEPASSLTALTNRLVAYMEAA
;
A
#
# COMPACT_ATOMS: atom_id res chain seq x y z
N MET A 1 -5.53 -24.14 -16.73
CA MET A 1 -4.12 -24.64 -16.88
C MET A 1 -3.67 -24.97 -15.48
N SER A 2 -3.23 -26.24 -15.26
CA SER A 2 -2.94 -26.79 -13.93
C SER A 2 -1.94 -25.95 -13.16
N ALA A 3 -2.33 -25.48 -11.98
CA ALA A 3 -1.41 -24.96 -10.98
C ALA A 3 -0.34 -26.05 -10.73
N ASN A 4 0.94 -25.68 -10.68
CA ASN A 4 2.05 -26.58 -10.42
C ASN A 4 1.81 -27.32 -9.10
N GLU A 5 1.53 -28.62 -9.17
CA GLU A 5 1.32 -29.50 -8.03
C GLU A 5 2.67 -29.89 -7.43
N LEU A 6 3.10 -29.16 -6.40
CA LEU A 6 4.39 -29.39 -5.73
C LEU A 6 4.25 -30.37 -4.56
N LYS A 7 5.22 -31.26 -4.41
CA LYS A 7 5.32 -32.13 -3.23
C LYS A 7 6.02 -31.37 -2.08
N ILE A 8 5.80 -31.78 -0.86
CA ILE A 8 6.38 -31.14 0.33
C ILE A 8 7.92 -31.04 0.28
N LYS A 9 8.58 -31.95 -0.42
CA LYS A 9 10.03 -31.91 -0.60
C LYS A 9 10.43 -30.73 -1.48
N ASP A 10 9.71 -30.51 -2.56
CA ASP A 10 9.96 -29.42 -3.51
C ASP A 10 9.69 -28.06 -2.85
N VAL A 11 8.62 -27.99 -2.03
CA VAL A 11 8.30 -26.80 -1.24
C VAL A 11 9.37 -26.50 -0.21
N ALA A 12 9.87 -27.52 0.50
CA ALA A 12 10.95 -27.35 1.48
C ALA A 12 12.24 -26.86 0.83
N GLU A 13 12.58 -27.36 -0.35
CA GLU A 13 13.74 -26.93 -1.13
C GLU A 13 13.60 -25.48 -1.62
N GLN A 14 12.43 -25.12 -2.14
CA GLN A 14 12.16 -23.76 -2.66
C GLN A 14 12.04 -22.70 -1.58
N THR A 15 11.61 -23.05 -0.37
CA THR A 15 11.38 -22.09 0.73
C THR A 15 12.51 -22.09 1.76
N GLY A 16 13.35 -23.12 1.79
CA GLY A 16 14.33 -23.31 2.86
C GLY A 16 13.71 -23.72 4.21
N ILE A 17 12.40 -24.00 4.26
CA ILE A 17 11.70 -24.42 5.48
C ILE A 17 11.66 -25.94 5.54
N ALA A 18 12.12 -26.51 6.65
CA ALA A 18 12.10 -27.96 6.80
C ALA A 18 10.68 -28.54 6.66
N ALA A 19 10.52 -29.64 5.92
CA ALA A 19 9.23 -30.29 5.69
C ALA A 19 8.48 -30.63 6.99
N GLY A 20 9.20 -30.95 8.07
CA GLY A 20 8.63 -31.14 9.41
C GLY A 20 8.00 -29.88 9.99
N THR A 21 8.61 -28.72 9.77
CA THR A 21 8.10 -27.41 10.18
C THR A 21 6.83 -27.06 9.43
N ILE A 22 6.79 -27.29 8.11
CA ILE A 22 5.60 -27.04 7.28
C ILE A 22 4.43 -27.90 7.78
N ARG A 23 4.66 -29.20 8.05
CA ARG A 23 3.62 -30.09 8.61
C ARG A 23 3.14 -29.66 9.99
N MET A 24 4.07 -29.19 10.84
CA MET A 24 3.72 -28.68 12.17
C MET A 24 2.85 -27.42 12.08
N TRP A 25 3.14 -26.51 11.15
CA TRP A 25 2.31 -25.33 10.93
C TRP A 25 0.93 -25.68 10.37
N GLU A 26 0.85 -26.63 9.44
CA GLU A 26 -0.42 -27.19 8.96
C GLU A 26 -1.26 -27.72 10.12
N GLN A 27 -0.64 -28.55 10.99
CA GLN A 27 -1.35 -29.19 12.09
C GLN A 27 -1.77 -28.21 13.20
N ARG A 28 -0.90 -27.24 13.55
CA ARG A 28 -1.15 -26.33 14.70
C ARG A 28 -1.90 -25.07 14.31
N HIS A 29 -1.75 -24.60 13.08
CA HIS A 29 -2.25 -23.32 12.63
C HIS A 29 -3.15 -23.41 11.39
N GLY A 30 -3.35 -24.63 10.84
CA GLY A 30 -4.12 -24.81 9.62
C GLY A 30 -3.49 -24.16 8.39
N PHE A 31 -2.17 -23.94 8.40
CA PHE A 31 -1.43 -23.27 7.35
C PHE A 31 -0.10 -23.99 7.02
N PRO A 32 0.25 -24.14 5.72
CA PRO A 32 -0.59 -23.89 4.53
C PRO A 32 -1.79 -24.85 4.45
N LYS A 33 -2.66 -24.69 3.45
CA LYS A 33 -3.81 -25.57 3.22
C LYS A 33 -3.64 -26.34 1.92
N PRO A 34 -2.73 -27.34 1.84
CA PRO A 34 -2.49 -28.09 0.61
C PRO A 34 -3.73 -28.88 0.20
N GLU A 35 -3.91 -29.02 -1.10
CA GLU A 35 -4.86 -29.97 -1.64
C GLU A 35 -4.40 -31.40 -1.36
N ARG A 36 -5.33 -32.35 -1.39
CA ARG A 36 -5.02 -33.75 -1.20
C ARG A 36 -5.46 -34.57 -2.40
N THR A 37 -4.54 -35.40 -2.89
CA THR A 37 -4.91 -36.39 -3.91
C THR A 37 -5.94 -37.38 -3.37
N PRO A 38 -6.65 -38.13 -4.23
CA PRO A 38 -7.53 -39.23 -3.81
C PRO A 38 -6.82 -40.28 -2.93
N SER A 39 -5.50 -40.43 -3.13
CA SER A 39 -4.63 -41.32 -2.32
C SER A 39 -4.09 -40.65 -1.05
N GLY A 40 -4.52 -39.43 -0.71
CA GLY A 40 -4.20 -38.74 0.55
C GLY A 40 -2.87 -37.97 0.57
N TYR A 41 -2.13 -37.90 -0.55
CA TYR A 41 -0.88 -37.13 -0.64
C TYR A 41 -1.18 -35.62 -0.70
N ARG A 42 -0.32 -34.81 -0.06
CA ARG A 42 -0.36 -33.35 -0.08
C ARG A 42 0.20 -32.81 -1.38
N LEU A 43 -0.54 -31.89 -1.97
CA LEU A 43 -0.14 -31.12 -3.13
C LEU A 43 -0.21 -29.63 -2.78
N TYR A 44 0.88 -28.93 -3.02
CA TYR A 44 1.04 -27.50 -2.72
C TYR A 44 1.04 -26.72 -4.03
N SER A 45 0.43 -25.57 -4.00
CA SER A 45 0.45 -24.61 -5.10
C SER A 45 1.70 -23.71 -5.05
N THR A 46 1.95 -22.98 -6.13
CA THR A 46 2.98 -21.92 -6.15
C THR A 46 2.63 -20.83 -5.14
N GLU A 47 1.33 -20.56 -4.93
CA GLU A 47 0.83 -19.59 -3.93
C GLU A 47 1.15 -20.04 -2.50
N ASP A 48 1.07 -21.33 -2.20
CA ASP A 48 1.50 -21.87 -0.90
C ASP A 48 2.99 -21.62 -0.66
N VAL A 49 3.82 -21.79 -1.69
CA VAL A 49 5.28 -21.52 -1.60
C VAL A 49 5.53 -20.06 -1.31
N GLU A 50 4.86 -19.16 -2.00
CA GLU A 50 4.99 -17.70 -1.77
C GLU A 50 4.48 -17.29 -0.39
N ALA A 51 3.36 -17.86 0.06
CA ALA A 51 2.82 -17.63 1.38
C ALA A 51 3.79 -18.10 2.48
N LEU A 52 4.41 -19.26 2.31
CA LEU A 52 5.43 -19.77 3.22
C LEU A 52 6.68 -18.90 3.26
N ARG A 53 7.14 -18.38 2.12
CA ARG A 53 8.25 -17.41 2.05
C ARG A 53 7.92 -16.14 2.80
N ARG A 54 6.68 -15.62 2.66
CA ARG A 54 6.21 -14.45 3.42
C ARG A 54 6.22 -14.70 4.93
N VAL A 55 5.72 -15.85 5.39
CA VAL A 55 5.78 -16.22 6.81
C VAL A 55 7.21 -16.23 7.32
N GLN A 56 8.13 -16.81 6.55
CA GLN A 56 9.54 -16.84 6.93
C GLN A 56 10.15 -15.44 7.02
N ALA A 57 9.85 -14.56 6.06
CA ALA A 57 10.31 -13.17 6.08
C ALA A 57 9.79 -12.41 7.31
N TYR A 58 8.53 -12.59 7.69
CA TYR A 58 7.97 -12.00 8.91
C TYR A 58 8.60 -12.56 10.17
N ARG A 59 8.91 -13.86 10.20
CA ARG A 59 9.61 -14.47 11.32
C ARG A 59 11.03 -13.93 11.50
N HIS A 60 11.77 -13.71 10.41
CA HIS A 60 13.09 -13.07 10.46
C HIS A 60 13.03 -11.63 10.98
N ARG A 61 11.87 -10.97 10.86
CA ARG A 61 11.59 -9.65 11.43
C ARG A 61 11.09 -9.70 12.88
N GLY A 62 11.11 -10.86 13.53
CA GLY A 62 10.77 -11.04 14.94
C GLY A 62 9.31 -11.37 15.26
N LEU A 63 8.44 -11.53 14.25
CA LEU A 63 7.05 -11.91 14.53
C LEU A 63 6.95 -13.35 15.04
N SER A 64 6.00 -13.63 15.93
CA SER A 64 5.64 -15.00 16.32
C SER A 64 5.08 -15.78 15.13
N VAL A 65 5.13 -17.11 15.17
CA VAL A 65 4.59 -17.95 14.08
C VAL A 65 3.10 -17.66 13.81
N PRO A 66 2.21 -17.57 14.80
CA PRO A 66 0.80 -17.25 14.56
C PRO A 66 0.63 -15.88 13.89
N ALA A 67 1.30 -14.84 14.39
CA ALA A 67 1.22 -13.49 13.84
C ALA A 67 1.79 -13.41 12.41
N ALA A 68 2.89 -14.13 12.13
CA ALA A 68 3.47 -14.21 10.80
C ALA A 68 2.55 -14.92 9.80
N ILE A 69 1.89 -16.01 10.23
CA ILE A 69 0.92 -16.75 9.42
C ILE A 69 -0.31 -15.89 9.15
N GLU A 70 -0.90 -15.29 10.19
CA GLU A 70 -2.06 -14.39 10.05
C GLU A 70 -1.77 -13.30 9.03
N ARG A 71 -0.61 -12.67 9.14
CA ARG A 71 -0.19 -11.60 8.24
C ARG A 71 0.08 -12.08 6.81
N ALA A 72 0.68 -13.27 6.65
CA ALA A 72 0.94 -13.86 5.34
C ALA A 72 -0.34 -14.29 4.63
N VAL A 73 -1.32 -14.80 5.38
CA VAL A 73 -2.64 -15.21 4.87
C VAL A 73 -3.49 -13.98 4.51
N LYS A 74 -3.54 -12.96 5.37
CA LYS A 74 -4.20 -11.68 5.05
C LYS A 74 -3.62 -11.06 3.78
N ARG A 75 -2.30 -11.12 3.60
CA ARG A 75 -1.62 -10.61 2.40
C ARG A 75 -1.78 -11.55 1.18
N GLY A 76 -1.92 -12.85 1.35
CA GLY A 76 -2.24 -13.81 0.28
C GLY A 76 -3.65 -13.61 -0.27
N ASN A 77 -4.62 -13.33 0.61
CA ASN A 77 -5.96 -12.90 0.21
C ASN A 77 -5.96 -11.49 -0.40
N ALA A 78 -4.92 -10.68 -0.15
CA ALA A 78 -4.71 -9.36 -0.73
C ALA A 78 -3.90 -9.40 -2.04
N SER A 79 -3.22 -10.51 -2.39
CA SER A 79 -2.52 -10.62 -3.70
C SER A 79 -3.49 -10.78 -4.88
N ASP A 80 -4.70 -11.27 -4.63
CA ASP A 80 -5.82 -11.19 -5.60
C ASP A 80 -6.58 -9.85 -5.53
N ARG A 81 -6.24 -8.98 -4.56
CA ARG A 81 -6.85 -7.66 -4.37
C ARG A 81 -5.78 -6.62 -4.60
N PRO A 82 -5.90 -5.78 -5.62
CA PRO A 82 -4.91 -4.78 -5.92
C PRO A 82 -4.78 -3.81 -4.74
N SER A 83 -3.54 -3.46 -4.43
CA SER A 83 -3.13 -2.68 -3.29
C SER A 83 -1.99 -1.77 -3.73
N ILE A 84 -2.12 -0.47 -3.46
CA ILE A 84 -1.07 0.50 -3.79
C ILE A 84 0.19 0.20 -2.95
N TYR A 85 0.00 -0.08 -1.65
CA TYR A 85 1.09 -0.45 -0.76
C TYR A 85 1.82 -1.72 -1.25
N ALA A 86 1.08 -2.78 -1.62
CA ALA A 86 1.68 -4.02 -2.07
C ALA A 86 2.49 -3.87 -3.37
N ALA A 87 2.03 -3.02 -4.30
CA ALA A 87 2.71 -2.75 -5.56
C ALA A 87 4.13 -2.19 -5.37
N VAL A 88 4.34 -1.36 -4.33
CA VAL A 88 5.61 -0.72 -4.04
C VAL A 88 6.44 -1.49 -3.01
N SER A 89 5.81 -2.10 -2.01
CA SER A 89 6.52 -2.84 -0.96
C SER A 89 7.30 -4.06 -1.45
N SER A 90 7.07 -4.49 -2.70
CA SER A 90 7.80 -5.57 -3.37
C SER A 90 9.09 -5.10 -4.05
N LEU A 91 9.33 -3.80 -4.19
CA LEU A 91 10.54 -3.26 -4.79
C LEU A 91 11.77 -3.51 -3.90
N PRO A 92 12.93 -3.87 -4.47
CA PRO A 92 14.08 -4.31 -3.70
C PRO A 92 14.67 -3.25 -2.78
N ASP A 93 14.62 -1.98 -3.18
CA ASP A 93 15.23 -0.85 -2.45
C ASP A 93 14.27 -0.18 -1.46
N VAL A 94 13.03 -0.66 -1.39
CA VAL A 94 12.00 -0.09 -0.52
C VAL A 94 11.98 -0.84 0.82
N LYS A 95 12.17 -0.10 1.92
CA LYS A 95 12.16 -0.65 3.28
C LYS A 95 11.00 -0.05 4.08
N PRO A 96 9.94 -0.83 4.34
CA PRO A 96 8.86 -0.38 5.21
C PRO A 96 9.35 -0.12 6.64
N GLN A 97 8.77 0.89 7.28
CA GLN A 97 9.00 1.26 8.67
C GLN A 97 7.68 1.23 9.45
N VAL A 98 7.75 0.99 10.76
CA VAL A 98 6.55 1.09 11.61
C VAL A 98 6.48 2.51 12.17
N LEU A 99 5.44 3.25 11.77
CA LEU A 99 5.22 4.64 12.13
C LEU A 99 3.90 4.80 12.88
N ARG A 100 3.80 5.84 13.72
CA ARG A 100 2.54 6.27 14.36
C ARG A 100 1.67 7.04 13.38
N LYS A 101 0.36 7.09 13.62
CA LYS A 101 -0.60 7.90 12.84
C LYS A 101 -0.19 9.38 12.81
N SER A 102 0.24 9.94 13.93
CA SER A 102 0.71 11.33 14.00
C SER A 102 1.88 11.60 13.03
N THR A 103 2.85 10.68 12.95
CA THR A 103 3.96 10.78 11.98
C THR A 103 3.47 10.69 10.53
N LEU A 104 2.52 9.79 10.23
CA LEU A 104 1.93 9.70 8.89
C LEU A 104 1.21 10.98 8.50
N MET A 105 0.47 11.59 9.42
CA MET A 105 -0.19 12.89 9.19
C MET A 105 0.83 13.99 8.87
N ALA A 106 1.96 14.04 9.57
CA ALA A 106 3.03 14.99 9.31
C ALA A 106 3.64 14.79 7.91
N ILE A 107 3.96 13.54 7.54
CA ILE A 107 4.51 13.20 6.22
C ILE A 107 3.50 13.55 5.12
N SER A 108 2.21 13.15 5.27
CA SER A 108 1.15 13.48 4.30
C SER A 108 1.07 14.98 4.06
N ARG A 109 1.01 15.79 5.14
CA ARG A 109 0.95 17.25 5.03
C ARG A 109 2.18 17.83 4.34
N ALA A 110 3.38 17.29 4.64
CA ALA A 110 4.61 17.75 4.01
C ALA A 110 4.58 17.49 2.50
N ILE A 111 4.20 16.29 2.06
CA ILE A 111 4.08 15.93 0.64
C ILE A 111 3.03 16.82 -0.04
N GLU A 112 1.84 16.97 0.55
CA GLU A 112 0.73 17.73 -0.02
C GLU A 112 1.08 19.22 -0.17
N HIS A 113 1.72 19.83 0.83
CA HIS A 113 2.12 21.24 0.77
C HIS A 113 3.28 21.48 -0.20
N GLU A 114 4.23 20.56 -0.27
CA GLU A 114 5.32 20.68 -1.25
C GLU A 114 4.81 20.46 -2.68
N ALA A 115 3.85 19.56 -2.86
CA ALA A 115 3.18 19.35 -4.15
C ALA A 115 2.47 20.62 -4.63
N LEU A 116 1.75 21.32 -3.74
CA LEU A 116 1.13 22.62 -4.06
C LEU A 116 2.15 23.70 -4.44
N ALA A 117 3.36 23.62 -3.89
CA ALA A 117 4.42 24.60 -4.17
C ALA A 117 5.16 24.30 -5.47
N GLN A 118 5.35 23.04 -5.83
CA GLN A 118 6.34 22.64 -6.87
C GLN A 118 5.80 21.71 -7.95
N ALA A 119 4.76 20.91 -7.69
CA ALA A 119 4.28 19.96 -8.69
C ALA A 119 3.47 20.67 -9.77
N ALA A 120 3.91 20.51 -11.02
CA ALA A 120 3.18 20.99 -12.21
C ALA A 120 2.35 19.86 -12.78
N ALA A 121 1.03 20.04 -12.83
CA ALA A 121 0.09 19.11 -13.45
C ALA A 121 0.27 17.64 -12.96
N PRO A 122 0.29 17.35 -11.63
CA PRO A 122 0.54 16.01 -11.13
C PRO A 122 -0.61 15.05 -11.47
N VAL A 123 -0.32 13.75 -11.43
CA VAL A 123 -1.31 12.72 -11.10
C VAL A 123 -1.33 12.58 -9.58
N LEU A 124 -2.51 12.79 -9.02
CA LEU A 124 -2.75 12.70 -7.59
C LEU A 124 -3.58 11.46 -7.27
N VAL A 125 -3.07 10.60 -6.39
CA VAL A 125 -3.83 9.47 -5.85
C VAL A 125 -3.84 9.56 -4.33
N GLY A 126 -5.03 9.56 -3.73
CA GLY A 126 -5.23 9.49 -2.30
C GLY A 126 -6.00 8.23 -1.90
N ALA A 127 -5.62 7.56 -0.82
CA ALA A 127 -6.42 6.50 -0.21
C ALA A 127 -6.64 6.80 1.28
N PHE A 128 -7.89 6.77 1.68
CA PHE A 128 -8.35 7.00 3.03
C PHE A 128 -9.15 5.81 3.51
N GLN A 129 -8.96 5.42 4.75
CA GLN A 129 -9.71 4.30 5.33
C GLN A 129 -11.21 4.61 5.43
N HIS A 130 -11.54 5.88 5.73
CA HIS A 130 -12.91 6.35 5.92
C HIS A 130 -13.16 7.69 5.22
N GLU A 131 -14.37 7.87 4.67
CA GLU A 131 -14.82 9.13 4.09
C GLU A 131 -14.60 10.31 5.03
N GLY A 132 -14.88 10.14 6.34
CA GLY A 132 -14.70 11.20 7.33
C GLY A 132 -13.25 11.72 7.41
N PHE A 133 -12.25 10.87 7.20
CA PHE A 133 -10.85 11.30 7.16
C PHE A 133 -10.54 12.14 5.91
N TYR A 134 -11.08 11.74 4.77
CA TYR A 134 -10.99 12.53 3.55
C TYR A 134 -11.69 13.87 3.68
N ARG A 135 -12.95 13.91 4.21
CA ARG A 135 -13.71 15.15 4.36
C ARG A 135 -12.99 16.19 5.23
N ALA A 136 -12.22 15.74 6.23
CA ALA A 136 -11.42 16.64 7.07
C ALA A 136 -10.30 17.36 6.30
N VAL A 137 -9.86 16.83 5.18
CA VAL A 137 -8.78 17.38 4.34
C VAL A 137 -9.24 17.74 2.92
N GLU A 138 -10.51 17.57 2.60
CA GLU A 138 -11.11 17.82 1.28
C GLU A 138 -10.75 19.21 0.69
N PRO A 139 -10.77 20.32 1.45
CA PRO A 139 -10.41 21.62 0.88
C PRO A 139 -9.00 21.62 0.24
N ARG A 140 -8.04 20.97 0.89
CA ARG A 140 -6.68 20.85 0.36
C ARG A 140 -6.60 19.93 -0.87
N TYR A 141 -7.36 18.84 -0.85
CA TYR A 141 -7.43 17.93 -2.00
C TYR A 141 -8.11 18.56 -3.22
N ARG A 142 -9.06 19.45 -3.02
CA ARG A 142 -9.62 20.28 -4.09
C ARG A 142 -8.59 21.23 -4.68
N GLU A 143 -7.77 21.86 -3.85
CA GLU A 143 -6.70 22.75 -4.33
C GLU A 143 -5.62 21.96 -5.11
N LEU A 144 -5.26 20.78 -4.66
CA LEU A 144 -4.36 19.87 -5.38
C LEU A 144 -4.98 19.41 -6.72
N ALA A 145 -6.23 18.96 -6.70
CA ALA A 145 -6.93 18.48 -7.90
C ALA A 145 -7.07 19.57 -8.96
N ALA A 146 -7.32 20.82 -8.56
CA ALA A 146 -7.41 21.94 -9.50
C ALA A 146 -6.11 22.22 -10.28
N ARG A 147 -4.99 21.69 -9.83
CA ARG A 147 -3.66 21.82 -10.46
C ARG A 147 -3.18 20.49 -11.08
N SER A 148 -3.94 19.43 -10.93
CA SER A 148 -3.59 18.08 -11.39
C SER A 148 -4.11 17.83 -12.80
N ASP A 149 -3.37 17.06 -13.59
CA ASP A 149 -3.89 16.50 -14.84
C ASP A 149 -4.95 15.43 -14.57
N ALA A 150 -4.80 14.69 -13.47
CA ALA A 150 -5.79 13.75 -12.99
C ALA A 150 -5.68 13.59 -11.46
N ALA A 151 -6.83 13.45 -10.79
CA ALA A 151 -6.88 13.30 -9.36
C ALA A 151 -7.97 12.30 -8.95
N VAL A 152 -7.61 11.32 -8.13
CA VAL A 152 -8.53 10.30 -7.63
C VAL A 152 -8.31 10.07 -6.14
N VAL A 153 -9.40 9.86 -5.40
CA VAL A 153 -9.36 9.48 -3.99
C VAL A 153 -10.24 8.27 -3.74
N PHE A 154 -9.76 7.38 -2.90
CA PHE A 154 -10.41 6.15 -2.48
C PHE A 154 -10.77 6.24 -0.99
N ALA A 155 -12.01 5.91 -0.65
CA ALA A 155 -12.48 5.75 0.72
C ALA A 155 -13.77 4.89 0.75
N ASP A 156 -14.32 4.64 1.93
CA ASP A 156 -15.63 3.99 2.11
C ASP A 156 -16.81 4.88 1.69
N PHE A 157 -16.68 5.54 0.52
CA PHE A 157 -17.75 6.36 -0.04
C PHE A 157 -18.98 5.52 -0.37
N PRO A 158 -20.20 6.08 -0.25
CA PRO A 158 -21.43 5.35 -0.58
C PRO A 158 -21.58 5.08 -2.09
N ALA A 159 -20.97 5.90 -2.94
CA ALA A 159 -20.96 5.79 -4.40
C ALA A 159 -19.84 6.63 -5.01
N GLU A 160 -19.50 6.33 -6.27
CA GLU A 160 -18.62 7.18 -7.07
C GLU A 160 -19.20 8.59 -7.23
N ARG A 161 -18.34 9.59 -7.12
CA ARG A 161 -18.68 11.00 -7.33
C ARG A 161 -17.58 11.72 -8.08
N ARG A 162 -17.97 12.64 -8.94
CA ARG A 162 -17.07 13.54 -9.68
C ARG A 162 -17.39 14.99 -9.32
N PRO A 163 -16.96 15.47 -8.12
CA PRO A 163 -17.25 16.83 -7.68
C PRO A 163 -16.50 17.83 -8.55
N GLU A 164 -17.18 18.91 -8.95
CA GLU A 164 -16.58 19.99 -9.71
C GLU A 164 -15.40 20.60 -8.95
N GLY A 165 -14.22 20.68 -9.60
CA GLY A 165 -12.97 21.17 -9.00
C GLY A 165 -12.41 20.32 -7.88
N GLY A 166 -12.80 19.05 -7.79
CA GLY A 166 -12.28 18.09 -6.82
C GLY A 166 -11.77 16.82 -7.49
N PRO A 167 -11.11 15.94 -6.73
CA PRO A 167 -10.73 14.63 -7.24
C PRO A 167 -11.95 13.74 -7.47
N VAL A 168 -11.83 12.74 -8.35
CA VAL A 168 -12.85 11.70 -8.46
C VAL A 168 -12.85 10.85 -7.19
N GLU A 169 -13.99 10.71 -6.56
CA GLU A 169 -14.21 9.94 -5.33
C GLU A 169 -14.65 8.51 -5.70
N ILE A 170 -13.84 7.51 -5.37
CA ILE A 170 -14.10 6.11 -5.70
C ILE A 170 -14.38 5.32 -4.43
N PRO A 171 -15.53 4.61 -4.37
CA PRO A 171 -15.89 3.78 -3.23
C PRO A 171 -14.96 2.56 -3.12
N VAL A 172 -14.58 2.24 -1.89
CA VAL A 172 -13.82 1.05 -1.50
C VAL A 172 -14.63 0.25 -0.50
N ALA A 173 -14.80 -1.03 -0.75
CA ALA A 173 -15.47 -1.89 0.22
C ALA A 173 -14.55 -2.18 1.42
N PRO A 174 -15.11 -2.33 2.64
CA PRO A 174 -14.31 -2.58 3.85
C PRO A 174 -13.45 -3.85 3.79
N GLU A 175 -13.86 -4.83 2.96
CA GLU A 175 -13.12 -6.05 2.70
C GLU A 175 -11.99 -5.90 1.69
N ASP A 176 -11.92 -4.79 0.97
CA ASP A 176 -10.83 -4.51 0.03
C ASP A 176 -9.53 -4.18 0.78
N ALA A 177 -8.41 -4.47 0.14
CA ALA A 177 -7.08 -4.17 0.68
C ALA A 177 -6.93 -2.67 1.01
N LEU A 178 -7.45 -1.82 0.15
CA LEU A 178 -7.48 -0.35 0.31
C LEU A 178 -8.24 0.13 1.56
N GLY A 179 -9.21 -0.62 2.07
CA GLY A 179 -9.93 -0.28 3.31
C GLY A 179 -9.02 -0.16 4.54
N ASN A 180 -7.81 -0.72 4.49
CA ASN A 180 -6.79 -0.62 5.54
C ASN A 180 -5.56 0.17 5.10
N GLU A 181 -5.58 0.78 3.91
CA GLU A 181 -4.45 1.56 3.39
C GLU A 181 -4.63 3.05 3.63
N TRP A 182 -3.50 3.71 3.80
CA TRP A 182 -3.36 5.15 3.72
C TRP A 182 -2.37 5.43 2.59
N ALA A 183 -2.78 6.19 1.57
CA ALA A 183 -1.90 6.56 0.48
C ALA A 183 -2.02 8.05 0.15
N VAL A 184 -0.87 8.66 -0.09
CA VAL A 184 -0.71 9.95 -0.76
C VAL A 184 0.34 9.75 -1.83
N VAL A 185 -0.03 9.91 -3.09
CA VAL A 185 0.87 9.74 -4.23
C VAL A 185 0.77 10.97 -5.11
N VAL A 186 1.90 11.59 -5.37
CA VAL A 186 2.02 12.75 -6.27
C VAL A 186 3.10 12.44 -7.31
N ASP A 187 2.68 12.24 -8.55
CA ASP A 187 3.55 11.97 -9.69
C ASP A 187 3.48 13.13 -10.68
N ALA A 188 4.55 13.88 -10.79
CA ALA A 188 4.70 14.98 -11.76
C ALA A 188 6.09 14.95 -12.40
N PRO A 189 6.28 15.56 -13.60
CA PRO A 189 7.58 15.55 -14.30
C PRO A 189 8.75 16.13 -13.50
N GLY A 190 8.51 17.05 -12.58
CA GLY A 190 9.52 17.70 -11.75
C GLY A 190 9.39 17.40 -10.25
N TYR A 191 8.43 16.59 -9.85
CA TYR A 191 8.18 16.27 -8.45
C TYR A 191 7.56 14.88 -8.32
N ALA A 192 8.20 14.02 -7.54
CA ALA A 192 7.68 12.70 -7.22
C ALA A 192 7.77 12.45 -5.71
N ALA A 193 6.66 12.13 -5.08
CA ALA A 193 6.65 11.74 -3.68
C ALA A 193 5.46 10.84 -3.39
N CYS A 194 5.65 9.81 -2.57
CA CYS A 194 4.54 9.05 -2.05
C CYS A 194 4.74 8.63 -0.59
N LEU A 195 3.62 8.55 0.12
CA LEU A 195 3.46 7.86 1.39
C LEU A 195 2.41 6.78 1.20
N LEU A 196 2.79 5.55 1.52
CA LEU A 196 1.94 4.38 1.47
C LEU A 196 2.01 3.68 2.82
N ALA A 197 0.87 3.42 3.44
CA ALA A 197 0.87 2.79 4.75
C ALA A 197 -0.26 1.77 4.89
N TRP A 198 0.02 0.72 5.65
CA TRP A 198 -0.92 -0.34 5.99
C TRP A 198 -1.09 -0.40 7.49
N GLU A 199 -2.33 -0.31 7.97
CA GLU A 199 -2.60 -0.37 9.40
C GLU A 199 -2.24 -1.73 10.00
N GLN A 200 -1.55 -1.68 11.15
CA GLN A 200 -1.26 -2.87 11.95
C GLN A 200 -2.38 -3.04 12.98
N PRO A 201 -3.18 -4.11 12.91
CA PRO A 201 -4.22 -4.33 13.90
C PRO A 201 -3.63 -4.60 15.31
N GLY A 202 -4.13 -3.88 16.31
CA GLY A 202 -4.09 -4.32 17.70
C GLY A 202 -2.84 -4.03 18.54
N VAL A 203 -2.11 -2.93 18.32
CA VAL A 203 -1.05 -2.51 19.24
C VAL A 203 -1.32 -1.07 19.69
N THR A 204 -2.12 -0.91 20.75
CA THR A 204 -2.23 0.34 21.49
C THR A 204 -1.63 0.13 22.86
N GLU A 205 -0.70 0.97 23.29
CA GLU A 205 -0.20 1.01 24.66
C GLU A 205 -1.28 1.64 25.57
N PRO A 206 -1.43 1.21 26.86
CA PRO A 206 -2.57 1.60 27.69
C PRO A 206 -2.66 3.08 28.07
N ASP A 207 -1.60 3.86 27.91
CA ASP A 207 -1.48 5.25 28.36
C ASP A 207 -1.45 6.29 27.20
N GLU A 208 -1.67 5.87 25.95
CA GLU A 208 -1.58 6.72 24.76
C GLU A 208 -2.99 7.03 24.20
N ASP A 209 -3.11 8.14 23.45
CA ASP A 209 -4.34 8.43 22.69
C ASP A 209 -4.60 7.31 21.68
N PRO A 210 -5.68 6.53 21.83
CA PRO A 210 -5.89 5.32 21.04
C PRO A 210 -5.94 5.54 19.53
N ASP A 211 -6.24 6.77 19.06
CA ASP A 211 -6.33 7.08 17.64
C ASP A 211 -4.99 7.58 17.08
N LEU A 212 -4.28 8.45 17.78
CA LEU A 212 -3.01 9.02 17.31
C LEU A 212 -1.85 8.02 17.35
N ASP A 213 -1.93 7.06 18.26
CA ASP A 213 -0.90 6.03 18.46
C ASP A 213 -1.10 4.76 17.64
N ARG A 214 -2.15 4.71 16.82
CA ARG A 214 -2.31 3.62 15.84
C ARG A 214 -1.03 3.45 15.03
N ARG A 215 -0.62 2.21 14.83
CA ARG A 215 0.63 1.83 14.16
C ARG A 215 0.38 1.40 12.74
N PHE A 216 1.24 1.84 11.86
CA PHE A 216 1.20 1.53 10.44
C PHE A 216 2.55 1.04 9.95
N GLU A 217 2.57 0.01 9.13
CA GLU A 217 3.73 -0.31 8.32
C GLU A 217 3.70 0.63 7.12
N ALA A 218 4.68 1.51 7.02
CA ALA A 218 4.68 2.62 6.09
C ALA A 218 5.93 2.64 5.22
N ILE A 219 5.75 3.08 4.00
CA ILE A 219 6.78 3.41 3.01
C ILE A 219 6.56 4.87 2.67
N TRP A 220 7.57 5.71 2.82
CA TRP A 220 7.58 7.02 2.22
C TRP A 220 8.84 7.19 1.38
N THR A 221 8.70 7.79 0.21
CA THR A 221 9.82 7.95 -0.72
C THR A 221 9.56 9.10 -1.68
N VAL A 222 10.65 9.65 -2.19
CA VAL A 222 10.69 10.60 -3.31
C VAL A 222 11.29 9.95 -4.57
N ASP A 223 11.47 8.63 -4.55
CA ASP A 223 11.95 7.89 -5.71
C ASP A 223 10.90 7.92 -6.83
N PRO A 224 11.25 8.42 -8.03
CA PRO A 224 10.28 8.57 -9.12
C PRO A 224 9.75 7.24 -9.65
N VAL A 225 10.54 6.16 -9.61
CA VAL A 225 10.12 4.85 -10.09
C VAL A 225 9.11 4.24 -9.13
N ALA A 226 9.39 4.31 -7.83
CA ALA A 226 8.47 3.83 -6.79
C ALA A 226 7.16 4.64 -6.80
N THR A 227 7.23 5.97 -6.93
CA THR A 227 6.06 6.84 -6.98
C THR A 227 5.21 6.58 -8.24
N ARG A 228 5.84 6.44 -9.42
CA ARG A 228 5.14 6.05 -10.65
C ARG A 228 4.44 4.70 -10.50
N ARG A 229 5.10 3.73 -9.89
CA ARG A 229 4.51 2.42 -9.64
C ARG A 229 3.29 2.48 -8.72
N ALA A 230 3.33 3.37 -7.72
CA ALA A 230 2.17 3.64 -6.85
C ALA A 230 1.01 4.30 -7.63
N ALA A 231 1.31 5.27 -8.49
CA ALA A 231 0.30 5.94 -9.33
C ALA A 231 -0.35 4.97 -10.32
N GLU A 232 0.43 4.11 -11.00
CA GLU A 232 -0.07 3.05 -11.88
C GLU A 232 -0.97 2.05 -11.14
N ALA A 233 -0.62 1.67 -9.91
CA ALA A 233 -1.46 0.82 -9.09
C ALA A 233 -2.79 1.51 -8.73
N GLY A 234 -2.75 2.82 -8.43
CA GLY A 234 -3.94 3.64 -8.23
C GLY A 234 -4.82 3.73 -9.49
N ALA A 235 -4.23 3.92 -10.66
CA ALA A 235 -4.93 3.93 -11.94
C ALA A 235 -5.63 2.59 -12.23
N ALA A 236 -4.93 1.47 -12.02
CA ALA A 236 -5.49 0.14 -12.19
C ALA A 236 -6.67 -0.13 -11.22
N LEU A 237 -6.60 0.40 -9.99
CA LEU A 237 -7.69 0.33 -9.02
C LEU A 237 -8.89 1.18 -9.45
N ALA A 238 -8.65 2.41 -9.92
CA ALA A 238 -9.68 3.28 -10.46
C ALA A 238 -10.38 2.61 -11.66
N GLY A 239 -9.62 2.00 -12.57
CA GLY A 239 -10.13 1.30 -13.73
C GLY A 239 -11.00 0.07 -13.43
N ARG A 240 -10.94 -0.47 -12.23
CA ARG A 240 -11.86 -1.56 -11.81
C ARG A 240 -13.25 -1.04 -11.44
N ALA A 241 -13.32 0.16 -10.90
CA ALA A 241 -14.58 0.83 -10.57
C ALA A 241 -15.13 1.54 -11.81
N ASP A 242 -14.29 2.26 -12.53
CA ASP A 242 -14.60 3.00 -13.73
C ASP A 242 -13.51 2.79 -14.81
N PRO A 243 -13.76 1.93 -15.82
CA PRO A 243 -12.79 1.64 -16.88
C PRO A 243 -12.35 2.86 -17.70
N GLU A 244 -13.22 3.88 -17.86
CA GLU A 244 -12.88 5.10 -18.62
C GLU A 244 -11.88 5.94 -17.81
N LEU A 245 -12.11 6.10 -16.52
CA LEU A 245 -11.19 6.80 -15.62
C LEU A 245 -9.84 6.09 -15.54
N GLY A 246 -9.83 4.75 -15.46
CA GLY A 246 -8.60 3.98 -15.47
C GLY A 246 -7.79 4.21 -16.74
N ALA A 247 -8.43 4.19 -17.91
CA ALA A 247 -7.78 4.44 -19.19
C ALA A 247 -7.27 5.89 -19.30
N GLU A 248 -8.00 6.87 -18.76
CA GLU A 248 -7.56 8.27 -18.70
C GLU A 248 -6.29 8.42 -17.85
N LEU A 249 -6.28 7.87 -16.65
CA LEU A 249 -5.13 7.87 -15.76
C LEU A 249 -3.90 7.19 -16.39
N ASP A 250 -4.09 6.01 -16.99
CA ASP A 250 -3.03 5.27 -17.67
C ASP A 250 -2.47 6.07 -18.86
N ALA A 251 -3.32 6.72 -19.65
CA ALA A 251 -2.87 7.57 -20.77
C ALA A 251 -2.05 8.77 -20.30
N VAL A 252 -2.46 9.42 -19.20
CA VAL A 252 -1.72 10.52 -18.59
C VAL A 252 -0.37 10.04 -18.08
N LEU A 253 -0.31 8.91 -17.38
CA LEU A 253 0.94 8.35 -16.84
C LEU A 253 1.90 7.89 -17.94
N ALA A 254 1.40 7.22 -18.99
CA ALA A 254 2.22 6.76 -20.11
C ALA A 254 2.80 7.91 -20.94
N GLY A 255 2.11 9.03 -21.02
CA GLY A 255 2.52 10.21 -21.80
C GLY A 255 3.56 11.10 -21.12
N ARG A 256 3.91 10.86 -19.84
CA ARG A 256 4.80 11.75 -19.08
C ARG A 256 6.13 11.09 -18.68
N PRO A 257 7.25 11.86 -18.71
CA PRO A 257 8.51 11.36 -18.20
C PRO A 257 8.46 11.15 -16.68
N LEU A 258 9.33 10.29 -16.17
CA LEU A 258 9.61 10.23 -14.73
C LEU A 258 10.26 11.55 -14.28
N ALA A 259 10.05 11.93 -13.03
CA ALA A 259 10.84 12.97 -12.39
C ALA A 259 12.30 12.50 -12.36
N ILE A 260 13.20 13.22 -13.08
CA ILE A 260 14.54 12.69 -13.39
C ILE A 260 15.48 12.81 -12.20
N GLU A 261 15.35 13.83 -11.41
CA GLU A 261 16.02 14.03 -10.10
C GLU A 261 15.28 15.14 -9.35
N GLU A 262 14.96 14.91 -8.09
CA GLU A 262 14.50 16.00 -7.24
C GLU A 262 15.65 16.97 -7.00
N PRO A 263 15.49 18.27 -7.28
CA PRO A 263 16.49 19.24 -6.87
C PRO A 263 16.75 19.14 -5.37
N ALA A 264 18.00 19.17 -4.94
CA ALA A 264 18.37 19.09 -3.51
C ALA A 264 17.62 20.14 -2.65
N SER A 265 17.22 21.27 -3.24
CA SER A 265 16.36 22.28 -2.61
C SER A 265 14.95 21.77 -2.28
N SER A 266 14.32 21.02 -3.20
CA SER A 266 12.98 20.47 -2.97
C SER A 266 12.98 19.39 -1.89
N LEU A 267 13.97 18.50 -1.90
CA LEU A 267 14.15 17.50 -0.87
C LEU A 267 14.39 18.15 0.51
N THR A 268 15.22 19.20 0.55
CA THR A 268 15.46 19.99 1.77
C THR A 268 14.19 20.66 2.27
N ALA A 269 13.38 21.25 1.37
CA ALA A 269 12.11 21.90 1.73
C ALA A 269 11.11 20.87 2.28
N LEU A 270 10.96 19.70 1.63
CA LEU A 270 10.12 18.61 2.12
C LEU A 270 10.56 18.14 3.50
N THR A 271 11.86 17.91 3.70
CA THR A 271 12.42 17.48 4.99
C THR A 271 12.18 18.52 6.10
N ASN A 272 12.40 19.80 5.81
CA ASN A 272 12.14 20.87 6.77
C ASN A 272 10.65 20.97 7.17
N ARG A 273 9.71 20.80 6.21
CA ARG A 273 8.28 20.74 6.51
C ARG A 273 7.94 19.53 7.36
N LEU A 274 8.51 18.37 7.04
CA LEU A 274 8.32 17.16 7.83
C LEU A 274 8.74 17.36 9.29
N VAL A 275 9.94 17.89 9.51
CA VAL A 275 10.44 18.17 10.87
C VAL A 275 9.52 19.16 11.60
N ALA A 276 9.13 20.26 10.93
CA ALA A 276 8.23 21.24 11.53
C ALA A 276 6.87 20.66 11.95
N TYR A 277 6.32 19.74 11.18
CA TYR A 277 5.05 19.09 11.52
C TYR A 277 5.18 18.01 12.60
N MET A 278 6.32 17.34 12.67
CA MET A 278 6.60 16.39 13.74
C MET A 278 6.78 17.07 15.10
N GLU A 279 7.37 18.27 15.13
CA GLU A 279 7.52 19.06 16.34
C GLU A 279 6.19 19.72 16.80
N ALA A 280 5.24 19.88 15.91
CA ALA A 280 3.93 20.48 16.19
C ALA A 280 2.83 19.47 16.56
N ALA A 281 3.12 18.18 16.48
CA ALA A 281 2.20 17.07 16.74
C ALA A 281 2.29 16.56 18.17
#